data_8e0181bedb17be65184636b39f4cd1b0
#
_entry.id   8e0181bedb17be65184636b39f4cd1b0
#
_cell.length_a   1.000
_cell.length_b   1.000
_cell.length_c   1.000
_cell.angle_alpha   90.00
_cell.angle_beta   90.00
_cell.angle_gamma   90.00
#
_symmetry.space_group_name_H-M   'P 1'
#
loop_
_entity.id
_entity.type
_entity.pdbx_description
1 polymer ?
#
loop_
_entity_poly.entity_id
_entity_poly.type
_entity_poly.pdbx_seq_one_letter_code
_entity_poly.pdbx_strand_id
1 'polypeptide(L)'
;MASPLPGVNLMALLKQLSDALRADVIEVLSKEALEELTEATLNVILGNIPSSPEQLRSLRRHKQDLLELTGAKTSEARRKELLQKGGLFRSVAHAVENVW
;
A
#
# COMPACT_ATOMS: atom_id res chain seq x y z
N MET A 1 -17.01 -7.14 4.62
CA MET A 1 -17.68 -6.18 3.71
C MET A 1 -16.64 -5.52 2.81
N ALA A 2 -16.92 -5.37 1.54
CA ALA A 2 -15.99 -4.75 0.62
C ALA A 2 -15.93 -3.23 0.82
N SER A 3 -14.73 -2.66 0.76
CA SER A 3 -14.55 -1.21 0.85
C SER A 3 -14.89 -0.56 -0.50
N PRO A 4 -15.51 0.64 -0.50
CA PRO A 4 -15.72 1.38 -1.75
C PRO A 4 -14.44 1.99 -2.31
N LEU A 5 -13.35 2.07 -1.51
CA LEU A 5 -12.08 2.62 -1.96
C LEU A 5 -11.25 1.56 -2.69
N PRO A 6 -10.66 1.91 -3.86
CA PRO A 6 -9.85 0.96 -4.63
C PRO A 6 -8.68 0.40 -3.83
N GLY A 7 -8.41 -0.88 -4.00
CA GLY A 7 -7.23 -1.54 -3.46
C GLY A 7 -7.25 -1.88 -1.98
N VAL A 8 -8.22 -1.39 -1.21
CA VAL A 8 -8.26 -1.63 0.23
C VAL A 8 -8.45 -3.12 0.55
N ASN A 9 -9.36 -3.79 -0.16
CA ASN A 9 -9.62 -5.22 0.06
C ASN A 9 -8.41 -6.07 -0.32
N LEU A 10 -7.76 -5.75 -1.45
CA LEU A 10 -6.56 -6.45 -1.89
C LEU A 10 -5.42 -6.23 -0.89
N MET A 11 -5.24 -5.02 -0.40
CA MET A 11 -4.24 -4.69 0.60
C MET A 11 -4.42 -5.54 1.86
N ALA A 12 -5.65 -5.70 2.31
CA ALA A 12 -5.97 -6.49 3.49
C ALA A 12 -5.68 -7.97 3.30
N LEU A 13 -5.98 -8.52 2.13
CA LEU A 13 -5.64 -9.91 1.82
C LEU A 13 -4.13 -10.12 1.84
N LEU A 14 -3.38 -9.23 1.20
CA LEU A 14 -1.92 -9.33 1.14
C LEU A 14 -1.28 -9.15 2.51
N LYS A 15 -1.87 -8.36 3.39
CA LYS A 15 -1.37 -8.17 4.76
C LYS A 15 -1.31 -9.48 5.55
N GLN A 16 -2.20 -10.42 5.27
CA GLN A 16 -2.27 -11.69 5.97
C GLN A 16 -1.14 -12.65 5.59
N LEU A 17 -0.42 -12.36 4.51
CA LEU A 17 0.67 -13.21 4.03
C LEU A 17 1.97 -12.88 4.74
N SER A 18 2.87 -13.86 4.83
CA SER A 18 4.25 -13.60 5.27
C SER A 18 4.91 -12.61 4.30
N ASP A 19 5.95 -11.92 4.76
CA ASP A 19 6.66 -10.95 3.91
C ASP A 19 7.19 -11.61 2.63
N ALA A 20 7.74 -12.82 2.74
CA ALA A 20 8.28 -13.54 1.58
C ALA A 20 7.18 -13.92 0.59
N LEU A 21 6.09 -14.49 1.07
CA LEU A 21 4.97 -14.88 0.20
C LEU A 21 4.31 -13.67 -0.43
N ARG A 22 4.14 -12.60 0.33
CA ARG A 22 3.58 -11.35 -0.19
C ARG A 22 4.44 -10.78 -1.31
N ALA A 23 5.77 -10.78 -1.13
CA ALA A 23 6.68 -10.29 -2.16
C ALA A 23 6.52 -11.09 -3.45
N ASP A 24 6.40 -12.42 -3.35
CA ASP A 24 6.20 -13.28 -4.52
C ASP A 24 4.87 -12.97 -5.22
N VAL A 25 3.80 -12.75 -4.45
CA VAL A 25 2.49 -12.40 -5.03
C VAL A 25 2.54 -11.04 -5.72
N ILE A 26 3.16 -10.05 -5.09
CA ILE A 26 3.30 -8.70 -5.68
C ILE A 26 4.06 -8.76 -6.99
N GLU A 27 5.09 -9.59 -7.09
CA GLU A 27 5.89 -9.73 -8.31
C GLU A 27 5.04 -10.11 -9.52
N VAL A 28 3.99 -10.90 -9.32
CA VAL A 28 3.15 -11.40 -10.41
C VAL A 28 1.81 -10.67 -10.54
N LEU A 29 1.60 -9.56 -9.82
CA LEU A 29 0.36 -8.80 -9.91
C LEU A 29 0.17 -8.22 -11.31
N SER A 30 -1.09 -8.21 -11.75
CA SER A 30 -1.48 -7.52 -12.96
C SER A 30 -1.27 -6.02 -12.82
N LYS A 31 -1.19 -5.32 -13.94
CA LYS A 31 -1.08 -3.86 -13.95
C LYS A 31 -2.25 -3.24 -13.19
N GLU A 32 -3.45 -3.74 -13.41
CA GLU A 32 -4.67 -3.23 -12.78
C GLU A 32 -4.63 -3.41 -11.26
N ALA A 33 -4.21 -4.58 -10.79
CA ALA A 33 -4.09 -4.83 -9.35
C ALA A 33 -3.02 -3.94 -8.71
N LEU A 34 -1.90 -3.74 -9.40
CA LEU A 34 -0.84 -2.86 -8.94
C LEU A 34 -1.32 -1.41 -8.85
N GLU A 35 -2.09 -0.95 -9.84
CA GLU A 35 -2.68 0.39 -9.81
C GLU A 35 -3.64 0.56 -8.64
N GLU A 36 -4.44 -0.46 -8.32
CA GLU A 36 -5.34 -0.43 -7.18
C GLU A 36 -4.58 -0.29 -5.86
N LEU A 37 -3.49 -1.03 -5.68
CA LEU A 37 -2.66 -0.91 -4.48
C LEU A 37 -2.02 0.47 -4.38
N THR A 38 -1.56 1.00 -5.50
CA THR A 38 -0.99 2.35 -5.56
C THR A 38 -2.03 3.40 -5.18
N GLU A 39 -3.26 3.23 -5.67
CA GLU A 39 -4.35 4.16 -5.36
C GLU A 39 -4.77 4.09 -3.89
N ALA A 40 -4.80 2.90 -3.30
CA ALA A 40 -5.04 2.76 -1.87
C ALA A 40 -3.98 3.51 -1.05
N THR A 41 -2.72 3.39 -1.44
CA THR A 41 -1.61 4.11 -0.81
C THR A 41 -1.79 5.62 -0.95
N LEU A 42 -2.17 6.07 -2.13
CA LEU A 42 -2.40 7.49 -2.39
C LEU A 42 -3.54 8.04 -1.51
N ASN A 43 -4.63 7.28 -1.35
CA ASN A 43 -5.74 7.68 -0.49
C ASN A 43 -5.30 7.84 0.97
N VAL A 44 -4.39 7.01 1.46
CA VAL A 44 -3.80 7.18 2.79
C VAL A 44 -3.03 8.49 2.87
N ILE A 45 -2.18 8.76 1.89
CA ILE A 45 -1.35 9.98 1.85
C ILE A 45 -2.20 11.25 1.78
N LEU A 46 -3.28 11.22 0.99
CA LEU A 46 -4.17 12.37 0.82
C LEU A 46 -5.10 12.60 2.02
N GLY A 47 -5.09 11.71 3.01
CA GLY A 47 -5.95 11.84 4.17
C GLY A 47 -7.39 11.40 3.93
N ASN A 48 -7.67 10.71 2.82
CA ASN A 48 -9.02 10.17 2.54
C ASN A 48 -9.34 8.97 3.44
N ILE A 49 -8.31 8.39 4.04
CA ILE A 49 -8.43 7.33 5.04
C ILE A 49 -7.87 7.90 6.35
N PRO A 50 -8.69 8.01 7.42
CA PRO A 50 -8.23 8.54 8.69
C PRO A 50 -7.10 7.69 9.26
N SER A 51 -6.08 8.34 9.83
CA SER A 51 -4.95 7.64 10.44
C SER A 51 -4.72 8.15 11.85
N SER A 52 -4.39 7.25 12.78
CA SER A 52 -4.02 7.62 14.13
C SER A 52 -2.65 8.32 14.13
N PRO A 53 -2.29 9.05 15.21
CA PRO A 53 -0.96 9.66 15.32
C PRO A 53 0.16 8.63 15.19
N GLU A 54 -0.03 7.42 15.70
CA GLU A 54 0.96 6.33 15.59
C GLU A 54 1.13 5.86 14.15
N GLN A 55 0.01 5.70 13.44
CA GLN A 55 0.04 5.35 12.03
C GLN A 55 0.73 6.41 11.20
N LEU A 56 0.46 7.68 11.48
CA LEU A 56 1.12 8.80 10.79
C LEU A 56 2.62 8.79 11.03
N ARG A 57 3.08 8.51 12.25
CA ARG A 57 4.51 8.39 12.53
C ARG A 57 5.15 7.25 11.75
N SER A 58 4.48 6.11 11.68
CA SER A 58 4.95 4.97 10.90
C SER A 58 5.07 5.32 9.42
N LEU A 59 4.05 5.97 8.87
CA LEU A 59 4.04 6.40 7.47
C LEU A 59 5.16 7.40 7.16
N ARG A 60 5.44 8.33 8.09
CA ARG A 60 6.50 9.32 7.90
C ARG A 60 7.88 8.69 7.75
N ARG A 61 8.12 7.54 8.36
CA ARG A 61 9.40 6.82 8.19
C ARG A 61 9.62 6.38 6.75
N HIS A 62 8.53 6.23 5.99
CA HIS A 62 8.57 5.77 4.61
C HIS A 62 8.20 6.87 3.62
N LYS A 63 8.26 8.14 4.05
CA LYS A 63 7.79 9.27 3.25
C LYS A 63 8.37 9.30 1.84
N GLN A 64 9.69 9.13 1.71
CA GLN A 64 10.36 9.17 0.41
C GLN A 64 9.85 8.07 -0.50
N ASP A 65 9.78 6.85 0.03
CA ASP A 65 9.32 5.70 -0.74
C ASP A 65 7.84 5.81 -1.11
N LEU A 66 7.01 6.36 -0.21
CA LEU A 66 5.59 6.56 -0.49
C LEU A 66 5.37 7.60 -1.59
N LEU A 67 6.14 8.68 -1.58
CA LEU A 67 6.06 9.70 -2.63
C LEU A 67 6.52 9.13 -3.97
N GLU A 68 7.54 8.30 -3.98
CA GLU A 68 8.00 7.63 -5.20
C GLU A 68 6.94 6.64 -5.70
N LEU A 69 6.39 5.80 -4.81
CA LEU A 69 5.38 4.81 -5.16
C LEU A 69 4.17 5.44 -5.86
N THR A 70 3.71 6.58 -5.36
CA THR A 70 2.52 7.27 -5.88
C THR A 70 2.82 8.27 -6.97
N GLY A 71 4.09 8.42 -7.36
CA GLY A 71 4.50 9.34 -8.41
C GLY A 71 4.02 8.89 -9.79
N ALA A 72 3.56 9.85 -10.61
CA ALA A 72 2.99 9.56 -11.92
C ALA A 72 4.00 8.93 -12.90
N LYS A 73 5.30 9.18 -12.69
CA LYS A 73 6.35 8.71 -13.59
C LYS A 73 7.04 7.43 -13.11
N THR A 74 6.64 6.89 -11.97
CA THR A 74 7.26 5.69 -11.41
C THR A 74 6.84 4.46 -12.21
N SER A 75 7.81 3.62 -12.59
CA SER A 75 7.56 2.41 -13.36
C SER A 75 6.84 1.34 -12.52
N GLU A 76 6.17 0.42 -13.21
CA GLU A 76 5.52 -0.71 -12.53
C GLU A 76 6.54 -1.55 -11.75
N ALA A 77 7.71 -1.79 -12.32
CA ALA A 77 8.76 -2.57 -11.66
C ALA A 77 9.20 -1.90 -10.35
N ARG A 78 9.36 -0.57 -10.36
CA ARG A 78 9.75 0.15 -9.15
C ARG A 78 8.65 0.15 -8.11
N ARG A 79 7.39 0.28 -8.53
CA ARG A 79 6.25 0.19 -7.61
C ARG A 79 6.19 -1.16 -6.92
N LYS A 80 6.42 -2.25 -7.67
CA LYS A 80 6.49 -3.59 -7.10
C LYS A 80 7.61 -3.70 -6.07
N GLU A 81 8.80 -3.20 -6.39
CA GLU A 81 9.93 -3.19 -5.44
C GLU A 81 9.56 -2.49 -4.14
N LEU A 82 8.93 -1.33 -4.23
CA LEU A 82 8.55 -0.54 -3.05
C LEU A 82 7.50 -1.27 -2.22
N LEU A 83 6.49 -1.84 -2.85
CA LEU A 83 5.44 -2.60 -2.15
C LEU A 83 5.95 -3.91 -1.56
N GLN A 84 7.03 -4.46 -2.11
CA GLN A 84 7.65 -5.67 -1.57
C GLN A 84 8.46 -5.40 -0.29
N LYS A 85 8.73 -4.15 0.04
CA LYS A 85 9.36 -3.78 1.31
C LYS A 85 8.36 -4.00 2.45
N GLY A 86 8.62 -4.97 3.30
CA GLY A 86 7.69 -5.39 4.36
C GLY A 86 7.30 -4.27 5.31
N GLY A 87 8.25 -3.43 5.73
CA GLY A 87 7.97 -2.32 6.64
C GLY A 87 7.05 -1.28 6.02
N LEU A 88 7.30 -0.89 4.78
CA LEU A 88 6.45 0.05 4.06
C LEU A 88 5.05 -0.52 3.87
N PHE A 89 4.97 -1.76 3.39
CA PHE A 89 3.67 -2.40 3.14
C PHE A 89 2.84 -2.48 4.41
N ARG A 90 3.43 -2.94 5.52
CA ARG A 90 2.71 -3.06 6.80
C ARG A 90 2.20 -1.71 7.30
N SER A 91 2.98 -0.65 7.13
CA SER A 91 2.56 0.69 7.54
C SER A 91 1.33 1.16 6.76
N VAL A 92 1.32 0.96 5.44
CA VAL A 92 0.18 1.34 4.59
C VAL A 92 -1.03 0.44 4.89
N ALA A 93 -0.82 -0.87 4.95
CA ALA A 93 -1.90 -1.82 5.20
C ALA A 93 -2.57 -1.58 6.56
N HIS A 94 -1.78 -1.24 7.58
CA HIS A 94 -2.32 -0.90 8.89
C HIS A 94 -3.21 0.35 8.82
N ALA A 95 -2.79 1.36 8.07
CA ALA A 95 -3.58 2.58 7.90
C ALA A 95 -4.90 2.32 7.16
N VAL A 96 -4.91 1.45 6.12
CA VAL A 96 -6.15 1.17 5.38
C VAL A 96 -7.16 0.35 6.19
N GLU A 97 -6.75 -0.29 7.29
CA GLU A 97 -7.69 -1.01 8.17
C GLU A 97 -8.76 -0.08 8.75
N ASN A 98 -8.52 1.21 8.80
CA ASN A 98 -9.48 2.17 9.36
C ASN A 98 -10.75 2.33 8.52
N VAL A 99 -10.83 1.73 7.32
CA VAL A 99 -12.03 1.79 6.46
C VAL A 99 -12.85 0.49 6.46
N TRP A 100 -12.49 -0.47 7.28
CA TRP A 100 -13.24 -1.76 7.39
C TRP A 100 -14.54 -1.62 8.14
#